data_3b66c80c97232a3bceffec71774387b0
#
_entry.id   3b66c80c97232a3bceffec71774387b0
#
_cell.length_a   1.000
_cell.length_b   1.000
_cell.length_c   1.000
_cell.angle_alpha   90.00
_cell.angle_beta   90.00
_cell.angle_gamma   90.00
#
_symmetry.space_group_name_H-M   'P 1'
#
loop_
_entity.id
_entity.type
_entity.pdbx_description
1 polymer ?
#
loop_
_entity_poly.entity_id
_entity_poly.type
_entity_poly.pdbx_seq_one_letter_code
_entity_poly.pdbx_strand_id
1 'polypeptide(L)'
;MEKSPVDEHYQAAWDELTGPEGPFAWSVQEVRGVPTRVYDQAPPNMALVWAASIAYAENEYLIYGEERMTYGQAHTQVDALASYLTSVGVGHGDRVALSMRNYPEWALA
;
A
#
# COMPACT_ATOMS: atom_id res chain seq x y z
N MET A 1 21.90 6.46 29.68
CA MET A 1 21.34 5.10 29.48
C MET A 1 22.09 4.51 28.30
N GLU A 2 22.81 3.45 28.55
CA GLU A 2 23.63 2.78 27.52
C GLU A 2 22.67 2.11 26.51
N LYS A 3 22.88 2.36 25.20
CA LYS A 3 22.04 1.75 24.16
C LYS A 3 22.32 0.25 24.13
N SER A 4 21.30 -0.55 23.94
CA SER A 4 21.49 -2.01 23.81
C SER A 4 22.09 -2.34 22.43
N PRO A 5 22.78 -3.49 22.28
CA PRO A 5 23.28 -3.93 20.96
C PRO A 5 22.17 -4.06 19.91
N VAL A 6 20.94 -4.32 20.32
CA VAL A 6 19.75 -4.36 19.47
C VAL A 6 19.42 -2.95 18.94
N ASP A 7 19.50 -1.94 19.81
CA ASP A 7 19.24 -0.54 19.43
C ASP A 7 20.27 -0.03 18.42
N GLU A 8 21.54 -0.45 18.55
CA GLU A 8 22.61 -0.10 17.61
C GLU A 8 22.39 -0.73 16.23
N HIS A 9 22.00 -2.02 16.18
CA HIS A 9 21.66 -2.68 14.94
C HIS A 9 20.44 -2.06 14.24
N TYR A 10 19.40 -1.71 15.00
CA TYR A 10 18.24 -1.01 14.47
C TYR A 10 18.61 0.36 13.89
N GLN A 11 19.44 1.12 14.60
CA GLN A 11 19.86 2.43 14.13
C GLN A 11 20.71 2.33 12.87
N ALA A 12 21.65 1.38 12.81
CA ALA A 12 22.47 1.16 11.62
C ALA A 12 21.63 0.77 10.40
N ALA A 13 20.68 -0.16 10.57
CA ALA A 13 19.75 -0.54 9.51
C ALA A 13 18.85 0.63 9.08
N TRP A 14 18.37 1.43 10.04
CA TRP A 14 17.60 2.62 9.74
C TRP A 14 18.40 3.61 8.90
N ASP A 15 19.62 3.92 9.32
CA ASP A 15 20.50 4.89 8.65
C ASP A 15 20.88 4.42 7.23
N GLU A 16 21.11 3.12 7.05
CA GLU A 16 21.36 2.51 5.74
C GLU A 16 20.14 2.60 4.82
N LEU A 17 18.97 2.23 5.33
CA LEU A 17 17.73 2.16 4.54
C LEU A 17 17.16 3.54 4.20
N THR A 18 17.30 4.52 5.09
CA THR A 18 16.71 5.86 4.93
C THR A 18 17.72 6.95 4.58
N GLY A 19 19.00 6.58 4.48
CA GLY A 19 20.07 7.48 4.02
C GLY A 19 19.86 7.93 2.57
N PRO A 20 20.64 8.90 2.08
CA PRO A 20 20.46 9.49 0.75
C PRO A 20 20.50 8.47 -0.41
N GLU A 21 21.27 7.41 -0.24
CA GLU A 21 21.39 6.32 -1.23
C GLU A 21 20.50 5.11 -0.91
N GLY A 22 19.76 5.18 0.18
CA GLY A 22 18.89 4.08 0.64
C GLY A 22 17.58 3.98 -0.14
N PRO A 23 16.96 2.79 -0.17
CA PRO A 23 15.70 2.58 -0.88
C PRO A 23 14.51 3.35 -0.28
N PHE A 24 14.63 3.79 0.97
CA PHE A 24 13.62 4.59 1.67
C PHE A 24 14.14 6.00 2.01
N ALA A 25 15.03 6.54 1.16
CA ALA A 25 15.44 7.94 1.27
C ALA A 25 14.21 8.86 1.27
N TRP A 26 14.24 9.90 2.07
CA TRP A 26 13.14 10.84 2.20
C TRP A 26 13.63 12.28 2.23
N SER A 27 12.76 13.16 1.79
CA SER A 27 12.96 14.61 1.88
C SER A 27 11.74 15.30 2.50
N VAL A 28 11.90 16.54 2.93
CA VAL A 28 10.78 17.35 3.41
C VAL A 28 10.19 18.09 2.22
N GLN A 29 8.94 17.83 1.92
CA GLN A 29 8.18 18.46 0.84
C GLN A 29 6.95 19.17 1.42
N GLU A 30 6.49 20.23 0.76
CA GLU A 30 5.25 20.86 1.13
C GLU A 30 4.06 20.11 0.54
N VAL A 31 3.25 19.50 1.43
CA VAL A 31 2.02 18.81 1.05
C VAL A 31 0.82 19.57 1.60
N ARG A 32 0.04 20.18 0.72
CA ARG A 32 -1.12 21.01 1.08
C ARG A 32 -0.80 22.11 2.10
N GLY A 33 0.35 22.76 1.96
CA GLY A 33 0.80 23.83 2.86
C GLY A 33 1.44 23.34 4.16
N VAL A 34 1.69 22.04 4.31
CA VAL A 34 2.32 21.45 5.50
C VAL A 34 3.65 20.80 5.14
N PRO A 35 4.77 21.17 5.80
CA PRO A 35 6.04 20.47 5.64
C PRO A 35 5.89 19.01 6.07
N THR A 36 6.08 18.09 5.14
CA THR A 36 5.82 16.65 5.35
C THR A 36 7.03 15.85 4.87
N ARG A 37 7.42 14.82 5.64
CA ARG A 37 8.42 13.85 5.18
C ARG A 37 7.78 12.97 4.12
N VAL A 38 8.39 12.90 2.95
CA VAL A 38 7.93 12.10 1.81
C VAL A 38 9.09 11.23 1.35
N TYR A 39 8.85 9.95 1.12
CA TYR A 39 9.84 9.08 0.51
C TYR A 39 10.09 9.49 -0.93
N ASP A 40 11.36 9.70 -1.30
CA ASP A 40 11.74 10.25 -2.60
C ASP A 40 11.38 9.31 -3.77
N GLN A 41 11.39 8.00 -3.52
CA GLN A 41 11.05 6.97 -4.50
C GLN A 41 9.65 6.38 -4.32
N ALA A 42 8.78 7.04 -3.54
CA ALA A 42 7.42 6.54 -3.35
C ALA A 42 6.63 6.54 -4.67
N PRO A 43 5.87 5.48 -4.96
CA PRO A 43 4.90 5.52 -6.04
C PRO A 43 3.92 6.69 -5.86
N PRO A 44 3.53 7.38 -6.93
CA PRO A 44 2.71 8.59 -6.81
C PRO A 44 1.29 8.33 -6.27
N ASN A 45 0.80 7.10 -6.34
CA ASN A 45 -0.50 6.69 -5.78
C ASN A 45 -0.61 5.19 -5.60
N MET A 46 -1.60 4.75 -4.83
CA MET A 46 -1.85 3.33 -4.55
C MET A 46 -2.35 2.55 -5.78
N ALA A 47 -2.96 3.19 -6.76
CA ALA A 47 -3.40 2.52 -7.98
C ALA A 47 -2.20 1.96 -8.77
N LEU A 48 -1.08 2.67 -8.80
CA LEU A 48 0.15 2.16 -9.43
C LEU A 48 0.79 1.01 -8.63
N VAL A 49 0.73 1.06 -7.31
CA VAL A 49 1.18 -0.07 -6.46
C VAL A 49 0.34 -1.30 -6.77
N TRP A 50 -0.99 -1.13 -6.80
CA TRP A 50 -1.91 -2.20 -7.13
C TRP A 50 -1.67 -2.75 -8.54
N ALA A 51 -1.57 -1.88 -9.55
CA ALA A 51 -1.31 -2.31 -10.92
C ALA A 51 -0.01 -3.11 -11.06
N ALA A 52 1.06 -2.73 -10.36
CA ALA A 52 2.32 -3.47 -10.37
C ALA A 52 2.19 -4.89 -9.80
N SER A 53 1.25 -5.13 -8.89
CA SER A 53 1.04 -6.44 -8.26
C SER A 53 0.57 -7.53 -9.24
N ILE A 54 0.10 -7.17 -10.44
CA ILE A 54 -0.27 -8.14 -11.49
C ILE A 54 0.92 -9.00 -11.94
N ALA A 55 2.15 -8.54 -11.73
CA ALA A 55 3.35 -9.34 -11.97
C ALA A 55 3.39 -10.63 -11.12
N TYR A 56 2.60 -10.68 -10.06
CA TYR A 56 2.47 -11.80 -9.13
C TYR A 56 1.13 -12.52 -9.28
N ALA A 57 0.48 -12.45 -10.45
CA ALA A 57 -0.90 -12.93 -10.69
C ALA A 57 -1.17 -14.36 -10.17
N GLU A 58 -0.20 -15.26 -10.30
CA GLU A 58 -0.33 -16.66 -9.87
C GLU A 58 -0.04 -16.89 -8.39
N ASN A 59 0.49 -15.88 -7.68
CA ASN A 59 0.80 -16.01 -6.26
C ASN A 59 -0.45 -15.82 -5.40
N GLU A 60 -0.49 -16.47 -4.23
CA GLU A 60 -1.55 -16.25 -3.24
C GLU A 60 -1.48 -14.81 -2.70
N TYR A 61 -2.61 -14.13 -2.68
CA TYR A 61 -2.79 -12.78 -2.17
C TYR A 61 -3.55 -12.78 -0.85
N LEU A 62 -4.71 -13.43 -0.81
CA LEU A 62 -5.57 -13.51 0.37
C LEU A 62 -5.75 -14.95 0.78
N ILE A 63 -5.63 -15.20 2.08
CA ILE A 63 -5.84 -16.49 2.72
C ILE A 63 -6.83 -16.28 3.87
N TYR A 64 -7.98 -16.95 3.81
CA TYR A 64 -8.99 -16.90 4.86
C TYR A 64 -9.54 -18.28 5.14
N GLY A 65 -9.14 -18.87 6.26
CA GLY A 65 -9.43 -20.29 6.54
C GLY A 65 -8.88 -21.21 5.45
N GLU A 66 -9.75 -21.94 4.77
CA GLU A 66 -9.39 -22.80 3.64
C GLU A 66 -9.47 -22.09 2.28
N GLU A 67 -10.00 -20.86 2.27
CA GLU A 67 -10.12 -20.09 1.04
C GLU A 67 -8.77 -19.49 0.65
N ARG A 68 -8.47 -19.54 -0.65
CA ARG A 68 -7.25 -18.99 -1.25
C ARG A 68 -7.65 -18.16 -2.47
N MET A 69 -7.10 -16.98 -2.55
CA MET A 69 -7.29 -16.09 -3.69
C MET A 69 -5.92 -15.61 -4.19
N THR A 70 -5.68 -15.76 -5.49
CA THR A 70 -4.47 -15.23 -6.12
C THR A 70 -4.59 -13.73 -6.41
N TYR A 71 -3.45 -13.08 -6.67
CA TYR A 71 -3.45 -11.69 -7.14
C TYR A 71 -4.27 -11.51 -8.42
N GLY A 72 -4.17 -12.43 -9.39
CA GLY A 72 -4.95 -12.36 -10.63
C GLY A 72 -6.45 -12.42 -10.40
N GLN A 73 -6.90 -13.29 -9.49
CA GLN A 73 -8.31 -13.37 -9.11
C GLN A 73 -8.77 -12.09 -8.39
N ALA A 74 -7.93 -11.56 -7.50
CA ALA A 74 -8.21 -10.31 -6.80
C ALA A 74 -8.32 -9.13 -7.78
N HIS A 75 -7.41 -9.01 -8.75
CA HIS A 75 -7.50 -7.98 -9.80
C HIS A 75 -8.82 -8.04 -10.55
N THR A 76 -9.27 -9.22 -10.93
CA THR A 76 -10.56 -9.38 -11.61
C THR A 76 -11.74 -8.87 -10.76
N GLN A 77 -11.73 -9.14 -9.46
CA GLN A 77 -12.80 -8.69 -8.55
C GLN A 77 -12.73 -7.19 -8.29
N VAL A 78 -11.53 -6.65 -8.10
CA VAL A 78 -11.33 -5.19 -7.91
C VAL A 78 -11.77 -4.41 -9.15
N ASP A 79 -11.46 -4.89 -10.36
CA ASP A 79 -11.89 -4.25 -11.61
C ASP A 79 -13.42 -4.26 -11.76
N ALA A 80 -14.06 -5.37 -11.37
CA ALA A 80 -15.52 -5.47 -11.37
C ALA A 80 -16.15 -4.48 -10.36
N LEU A 81 -15.60 -4.38 -9.14
CA LEU A 81 -16.06 -3.44 -8.13
C LEU A 81 -15.85 -1.98 -8.57
N ALA A 82 -14.68 -1.65 -9.12
CA ALA A 82 -14.40 -0.31 -9.62
C ALA A 82 -15.35 0.09 -10.75
N SER A 83 -15.65 -0.84 -11.65
CA SER A 83 -16.63 -0.63 -12.72
C SER A 83 -18.04 -0.40 -12.17
N TYR A 84 -18.45 -1.16 -11.16
CA TYR A 84 -19.73 -0.96 -10.48
C TYR A 84 -19.79 0.41 -9.81
N LEU A 85 -18.80 0.79 -9.02
CA LEU A 85 -18.75 2.10 -8.33
C LEU A 85 -18.86 3.26 -9.34
N THR A 86 -18.13 3.16 -10.44
CA THR A 86 -18.21 4.15 -11.52
C THR A 86 -19.62 4.20 -12.11
N SER A 87 -20.27 3.06 -12.32
CA SER A 87 -21.62 2.99 -12.89
C SER A 87 -22.71 3.62 -12.01
N VAL A 88 -22.50 3.64 -10.69
CA VAL A 88 -23.42 4.31 -9.73
C VAL A 88 -23.00 5.75 -9.42
N GLY A 89 -22.03 6.31 -10.13
CA GLY A 89 -21.67 7.72 -10.10
C GLY A 89 -20.52 8.08 -9.14
N VAL A 90 -19.82 7.10 -8.57
CA VAL A 90 -18.62 7.37 -7.77
C VAL A 90 -17.48 7.82 -8.69
N GLY A 91 -16.90 8.97 -8.41
CA GLY A 91 -15.87 9.59 -9.22
C GLY A 91 -14.70 10.16 -8.41
N HIS A 92 -13.80 10.84 -9.09
CA HIS A 92 -12.64 11.45 -8.47
C HIS A 92 -13.04 12.47 -7.40
N GLY A 93 -12.50 12.33 -6.21
CA GLY A 93 -12.79 13.20 -5.05
C GLY A 93 -13.93 12.73 -4.15
N ASP A 94 -14.69 11.74 -4.58
CA ASP A 94 -15.73 11.14 -3.75
C ASP A 94 -15.13 10.29 -2.62
N ARG A 95 -15.90 10.14 -1.55
CA ARG A 95 -15.53 9.34 -0.39
C ARG A 95 -16.46 8.13 -0.28
N VAL A 96 -15.85 6.96 -0.23
CA VAL A 96 -16.55 5.68 0.01
C VAL A 96 -16.26 5.23 1.42
N ALA A 97 -17.29 5.01 2.22
CA ALA A 97 -17.14 4.46 3.58
C ALA A 97 -17.29 2.94 3.56
N LEU A 98 -16.34 2.25 4.19
CA LEU A 98 -16.36 0.80 4.36
C LEU A 98 -16.70 0.46 5.81
N SER A 99 -17.76 -0.33 6.02
CA SER A 99 -18.15 -0.83 7.34
C SER A 99 -18.41 -2.34 7.26
N MET A 100 -17.34 -3.12 7.36
CA MET A 100 -17.40 -4.58 7.30
C MET A 100 -16.32 -5.20 8.19
N ARG A 101 -16.44 -6.51 8.44
CA ARG A 101 -15.41 -7.27 9.16
C ARG A 101 -14.20 -7.54 8.26
N ASN A 102 -13.10 -8.02 8.84
CA ASN A 102 -11.87 -8.39 8.14
C ASN A 102 -12.05 -9.71 7.36
N TYR A 103 -12.99 -9.72 6.42
CA TYR A 103 -13.13 -10.75 5.41
C TYR A 103 -12.32 -10.39 4.15
N PRO A 104 -12.10 -11.34 3.23
CA PRO A 104 -11.40 -11.04 1.97
C PRO A 104 -11.98 -9.85 1.21
N GLU A 105 -13.30 -9.66 1.25
CA GLU A 105 -14.00 -8.56 0.59
C GLU A 105 -13.56 -7.18 1.09
N TRP A 106 -13.15 -7.07 2.36
CA TRP A 106 -12.63 -5.81 2.89
C TRP A 106 -11.31 -5.40 2.22
N ALA A 107 -10.47 -6.37 1.89
CA ALA A 107 -9.20 -6.10 1.22
C ALA A 107 -9.36 -5.77 -0.27
N LEU A 108 -10.50 -6.17 -0.87
CA LEU A 108 -10.82 -5.90 -2.28
C LEU A 108 -11.51 -4.54 -2.48
N ALA A 109 -12.13 -4.01 -1.42
CA ALA A 109 -12.90 -2.78 -1.45
C ALA A 109 -12.06 -1.53 -1.22
#